data_f728545f69b1e31a3f419deca8a8e816
#
_entry.id   f728545f69b1e31a3f419deca8a8e816
#
_cell.length_a   1.000
_cell.length_b   1.000
_cell.length_c   1.000
_cell.angle_alpha   90.00
_cell.angle_beta   90.00
_cell.angle_gamma   90.00
#
_symmetry.space_group_name_H-M   'P 1'
#
loop_
_entity.id
_entity.type
_entity.pdbx_description
1 polymer ?
#
loop_
_entity_poly.entity_id
_entity_poly.type
_entity_poly.pdbx_seq_one_letter_code
_entity_poly.pdbx_strand_id
1 'polypeptide(L)'
;MSRNRFLFIIGTVVALIILTVVLGRNAESPEIVAASMLATTLRFATPITLGALAGLFCERSGVVNIAIEGMMLAAAMGAFVAAAVTQNLGVGILAGILTGVLMGLLHAWLSITFKVDQIVSGTVINILAAGLTGFIDTQVLSKAGLRSAGLLPQIPIPILSDLPVVGPIFRQQPIAWTAIILVVVVHYVMFHTRWGLRTRAVGENPRAADTVGIRVHYMRYMNVLIGAGIAGLGGAYFTLEGVPSFETLITNGRGFIALAAMIFGGWTAFGAWAAALLFGAANALQINAQQFGIPIPSQFVGMFPYLLTIIVLAGVIGRAYPPASVGVPYETE
;
A
#
# COMPACT_ATOMS: atom_id res chain seq x y z
N MET A 1 -14.84 1.14 11.07
CA MET A 1 -14.93 -0.35 10.96
C MET A 1 -15.61 -0.88 12.20
N SER A 2 -16.55 -1.84 12.09
CA SER A 2 -17.14 -2.47 13.28
C SER A 2 -16.10 -3.32 14.01
N ARG A 3 -16.22 -3.42 15.35
CA ARG A 3 -15.35 -4.23 16.20
C ARG A 3 -15.28 -5.68 15.72
N ASN A 4 -16.40 -6.22 15.27
CA ASN A 4 -16.47 -7.61 14.81
C ASN A 4 -15.65 -7.87 13.54
N ARG A 5 -15.63 -6.92 12.58
CA ARG A 5 -14.79 -7.01 11.37
C ARG A 5 -13.30 -7.00 11.71
N PHE A 6 -12.91 -6.09 12.60
CA PHE A 6 -11.50 -6.02 13.03
C PHE A 6 -11.05 -7.32 13.69
N LEU A 7 -11.87 -7.85 14.60
CA LEU A 7 -11.58 -9.13 15.27
C LEU A 7 -11.54 -10.30 14.29
N PHE A 8 -12.43 -10.33 13.30
CA PHE A 8 -12.41 -11.35 12.25
C PHE A 8 -11.11 -11.32 11.44
N ILE A 9 -10.69 -10.13 10.99
CA ILE A 9 -9.46 -9.98 10.20
C ILE A 9 -8.25 -10.44 11.01
N ILE A 10 -8.11 -9.95 12.24
CA ILE A 10 -6.98 -10.35 13.11
C ILE A 10 -7.04 -11.84 13.45
N GLY A 11 -8.22 -12.38 13.73
CA GLY A 11 -8.40 -13.83 13.96
C GLY A 11 -7.96 -14.67 12.75
N THR A 12 -8.27 -14.23 11.53
CA THR A 12 -7.82 -14.90 10.31
C THR A 12 -6.30 -14.83 10.14
N VAL A 13 -5.68 -13.68 10.42
CA VAL A 13 -4.20 -13.56 10.39
C VAL A 13 -3.57 -14.52 11.39
N VAL A 14 -4.08 -14.58 12.61
CA VAL A 14 -3.59 -15.52 13.65
C VAL A 14 -3.78 -16.96 13.20
N ALA A 15 -4.94 -17.30 12.61
CA ALA A 15 -5.20 -18.65 12.10
C ALA A 15 -4.23 -19.03 10.98
N LEU A 16 -3.87 -18.12 10.07
CA LEU A 16 -2.87 -18.35 9.03
C LEU A 16 -1.48 -18.61 9.62
N ILE A 17 -1.08 -17.86 10.64
CA ILE A 17 0.18 -18.06 11.35
C ILE A 17 0.19 -19.46 12.01
N ILE A 18 -0.86 -19.80 12.74
CA ILE A 18 -0.99 -21.14 13.39
C ILE A 18 -0.93 -22.26 12.34
N LEU A 19 -1.66 -22.10 11.23
CA LEU A 19 -1.66 -23.09 10.14
C LEU A 19 -0.25 -23.30 9.60
N THR A 20 0.51 -22.21 9.34
CA THR A 20 1.89 -22.30 8.85
C THR A 20 2.80 -23.00 9.85
N VAL A 21 2.66 -22.68 11.15
CA VAL A 21 3.44 -23.32 12.21
C VAL A 21 3.13 -24.83 12.31
N VAL A 22 1.86 -25.20 12.24
CA VAL A 22 1.46 -26.62 12.28
C VAL A 22 1.98 -27.40 11.08
N LEU A 23 1.90 -26.82 9.88
CA LEU A 23 2.36 -27.46 8.65
C LEU A 23 3.91 -27.50 8.55
N GLY A 24 4.58 -26.47 9.06
CA GLY A 24 6.06 -26.39 9.04
C GLY A 24 6.79 -27.12 10.17
N ARG A 25 6.08 -27.63 11.17
CA ARG A 25 6.68 -28.23 12.39
C ARG A 25 7.63 -29.40 12.16
N ASN A 26 7.53 -30.07 11.03
CA ASN A 26 8.40 -31.21 10.69
C ASN A 26 9.69 -30.76 9.99
N ALA A 27 9.75 -29.52 9.51
CA ALA A 27 10.89 -28.97 8.78
C ALA A 27 11.81 -28.14 9.70
N GLU A 28 11.19 -27.36 10.62
CA GLU A 28 11.90 -26.45 11.53
C GLU A 28 11.17 -26.35 12.87
N SER A 29 11.84 -25.77 13.88
CA SER A 29 11.19 -25.51 15.15
C SER A 29 9.99 -24.57 14.99
N PRO A 30 8.87 -24.79 15.71
CA PRO A 30 7.66 -23.95 15.61
C PRO A 30 7.93 -22.45 15.81
N GLU A 31 8.92 -22.12 16.63
CA GLU A 31 9.32 -20.74 16.94
C GLU A 31 9.94 -20.04 15.72
N ILE A 32 10.81 -20.73 14.99
CA ILE A 32 11.44 -20.21 13.77
C ILE A 32 10.39 -19.98 12.69
N VAL A 33 9.49 -20.93 12.51
CA VAL A 33 8.39 -20.82 11.52
C VAL A 33 7.48 -19.65 11.87
N ALA A 34 7.09 -19.50 13.13
CA ALA A 34 6.25 -18.40 13.58
C ALA A 34 6.95 -17.03 13.41
N ALA A 35 8.22 -16.94 13.79
CA ALA A 35 9.04 -15.73 13.64
C ALA A 35 9.18 -15.32 12.16
N SER A 36 9.48 -16.27 11.28
CA SER A 36 9.55 -16.05 9.83
C SER A 36 8.21 -15.59 9.26
N MET A 37 7.11 -16.23 9.65
CA MET A 37 5.76 -15.88 9.21
C MET A 37 5.39 -14.46 9.62
N LEU A 38 5.68 -14.05 10.86
CA LEU A 38 5.41 -12.70 11.36
C LEU A 38 6.23 -11.64 10.60
N ALA A 39 7.55 -11.87 10.44
CA ALA A 39 8.41 -10.96 9.72
C ALA A 39 7.96 -10.78 8.25
N THR A 40 7.71 -11.90 7.58
CA THR A 40 7.29 -11.91 6.18
C THR A 40 5.91 -11.26 6.00
N THR A 41 4.98 -11.47 6.92
CA THR A 41 3.67 -10.80 6.93
C THR A 41 3.81 -9.29 6.93
N LEU A 42 4.64 -8.74 7.82
CA LEU A 42 4.86 -7.29 7.89
C LEU A 42 5.53 -6.74 6.64
N ARG A 43 6.53 -7.44 6.11
CA ARG A 43 7.20 -7.04 4.86
C ARG A 43 6.22 -6.92 3.70
N PHE A 44 5.33 -7.91 3.50
CA PHE A 44 4.35 -7.85 2.42
C PHE A 44 3.21 -6.89 2.71
N ALA A 45 2.83 -6.69 3.97
CA ALA A 45 1.80 -5.74 4.36
C ALA A 45 2.25 -4.27 4.19
N THR A 46 3.55 -3.97 4.27
CA THR A 46 4.07 -2.59 4.23
C THR A 46 3.65 -1.82 2.98
N PRO A 47 3.96 -2.27 1.75
CA PRO A 47 3.56 -1.53 0.54
C PRO A 47 2.04 -1.50 0.35
N ILE A 48 1.33 -2.57 0.73
CA ILE A 48 -0.14 -2.63 0.70
C ILE A 48 -0.73 -1.60 1.67
N THR A 49 -0.17 -1.47 2.87
CA THR A 49 -0.60 -0.46 3.86
C THR A 49 -0.42 0.96 3.31
N LEU A 50 0.75 1.28 2.75
CA LEU A 50 1.02 2.60 2.19
C LEU A 50 0.09 2.92 1.02
N GLY A 51 -0.13 1.98 0.10
CA GLY A 51 -1.09 2.16 -0.99
C GLY A 51 -2.54 2.31 -0.48
N ALA A 52 -2.93 1.57 0.56
CA ALA A 52 -4.27 1.67 1.15
C ALA A 52 -4.49 3.02 1.87
N LEU A 53 -3.47 3.53 2.57
CA LEU A 53 -3.51 4.88 3.16
C LEU A 53 -3.56 5.97 2.08
N ALA A 54 -2.86 5.78 0.96
CA ALA A 54 -2.94 6.67 -0.20
C ALA A 54 -4.36 6.74 -0.75
N GLY A 55 -4.98 5.59 -0.99
CA GLY A 55 -6.37 5.50 -1.43
C GLY A 55 -7.35 6.14 -0.44
N LEU A 56 -7.10 5.99 0.86
CA LEU A 56 -7.92 6.57 1.92
C LEU A 56 -8.01 8.10 1.82
N PHE A 57 -6.90 8.80 1.58
CA PHE A 57 -6.91 10.25 1.37
C PHE A 57 -7.71 10.64 0.12
N CYS A 58 -7.50 9.93 -0.98
CA CYS A 58 -8.17 10.21 -2.24
C CYS A 58 -9.68 10.00 -2.12
N GLU A 59 -10.10 8.80 -1.73
CA GLU A 59 -11.53 8.43 -1.74
C GLU A 59 -12.33 9.12 -0.64
N ARG A 60 -11.72 9.40 0.53
CA ARG A 60 -12.36 10.21 1.57
C ARG A 60 -12.59 11.66 1.14
N SER A 61 -11.93 12.14 0.10
CA SER A 61 -12.19 13.46 -0.53
C SER A 61 -13.10 13.39 -1.75
N GLY A 62 -13.57 12.18 -2.12
CA GLY A 62 -14.46 11.94 -3.25
C GLY A 62 -13.75 11.66 -4.57
N VAL A 63 -12.45 11.39 -4.58
CA VAL A 63 -11.67 11.06 -5.79
C VAL A 63 -11.26 9.59 -5.76
N VAL A 64 -11.77 8.80 -6.71
CA VAL A 64 -11.32 7.41 -6.93
C VAL A 64 -9.89 7.43 -7.45
N ASN A 65 -9.03 6.61 -6.88
CA ASN A 65 -7.63 6.54 -7.32
C ASN A 65 -7.19 5.11 -7.65
N ILE A 66 -7.55 4.63 -8.82
CA ILE A 66 -7.05 3.34 -9.33
C ILE A 66 -5.58 3.46 -9.81
N ALA A 67 -5.06 4.68 -9.99
CA ALA A 67 -3.69 4.93 -10.42
C ALA A 67 -2.62 4.56 -9.36
N ILE A 68 -3.00 4.13 -8.16
CA ILE A 68 -2.05 3.79 -7.08
C ILE A 68 -1.00 2.78 -7.55
N GLU A 69 -1.38 1.79 -8.36
CA GLU A 69 -0.45 0.80 -8.92
C GLU A 69 0.63 1.48 -9.77
N GLY A 70 0.23 2.35 -10.70
CA GLY A 70 1.16 3.09 -11.55
C GLY A 70 1.97 4.13 -10.78
N MET A 71 1.39 4.78 -9.78
CA MET A 71 2.11 5.70 -8.88
C MET A 71 3.22 4.98 -8.12
N MET A 72 2.93 3.81 -7.55
CA MET A 72 3.92 2.98 -6.87
C MET A 72 5.00 2.47 -7.82
N LEU A 73 4.62 2.02 -9.02
CA LEU A 73 5.56 1.50 -10.02
C LEU A 73 6.52 2.59 -10.52
N ALA A 74 5.98 3.75 -10.90
CA ALA A 74 6.80 4.89 -11.31
C ALA A 74 7.72 5.36 -10.17
N ALA A 75 7.22 5.39 -8.94
CA ALA A 75 7.98 5.78 -7.76
C ALA A 75 9.08 4.77 -7.40
N ALA A 76 8.86 3.48 -7.61
CA ALA A 76 9.89 2.45 -7.46
C ALA A 76 11.06 2.69 -8.42
N MET A 77 10.76 3.02 -9.68
CA MET A 77 11.76 3.40 -10.68
C MET A 77 12.50 4.69 -10.27
N GLY A 78 11.75 5.74 -9.92
CA GLY A 78 12.34 7.03 -9.52
C GLY A 78 13.25 6.90 -8.30
N ALA A 79 12.82 6.13 -7.29
CA ALA A 79 13.61 5.84 -6.10
C ALA A 79 14.88 5.06 -6.43
N PHE A 80 14.76 4.02 -7.25
CA PHE A 80 15.90 3.21 -7.69
C PHE A 80 16.94 4.04 -8.43
N VAL A 81 16.52 4.77 -9.48
CA VAL A 81 17.43 5.58 -10.32
C VAL A 81 18.15 6.62 -9.46
N ALA A 82 17.41 7.37 -8.64
CA ALA A 82 17.99 8.41 -7.80
C ALA A 82 18.99 7.84 -6.80
N ALA A 83 18.66 6.73 -6.14
CA ALA A 83 19.56 6.08 -5.19
C ALA A 83 20.81 5.50 -5.87
N ALA A 84 20.65 4.84 -7.03
CA ALA A 84 21.74 4.22 -7.77
C ALA A 84 22.72 5.27 -8.33
N VAL A 85 22.22 6.40 -8.82
CA VAL A 85 23.07 7.49 -9.37
C VAL A 85 23.75 8.28 -8.28
N THR A 86 23.05 8.63 -7.21
CA THR A 86 23.60 9.47 -6.14
C THR A 86 24.31 8.68 -5.04
N GLN A 87 24.21 7.34 -5.06
CA GLN A 87 24.68 6.45 -4.00
C GLN A 87 24.13 6.85 -2.61
N ASN A 88 22.92 7.42 -2.59
CA ASN A 88 22.26 7.88 -1.37
C ASN A 88 20.80 7.41 -1.34
N LEU A 89 20.51 6.50 -0.42
CA LEU A 89 19.18 5.91 -0.26
C LEU A 89 18.13 6.92 0.22
N GLY A 90 18.54 7.95 0.99
CA GLY A 90 17.65 9.04 1.41
C GLY A 90 17.17 9.88 0.23
N VAL A 91 18.07 10.18 -0.72
CA VAL A 91 17.71 10.83 -1.99
C VAL A 91 16.76 9.95 -2.80
N GLY A 92 16.97 8.63 -2.79
CA GLY A 92 16.06 7.66 -3.40
C GLY A 92 14.65 7.72 -2.83
N ILE A 93 14.50 7.76 -1.49
CA ILE A 93 13.19 7.90 -0.83
C ILE A 93 12.49 9.19 -1.29
N LEU A 94 13.18 10.32 -1.26
CA LEU A 94 12.62 11.61 -1.66
C LEU A 94 12.20 11.60 -3.15
N ALA A 95 13.02 11.04 -4.01
CA ALA A 95 12.70 10.90 -5.43
C ALA A 95 11.49 10.01 -5.67
N GLY A 96 11.36 8.91 -4.93
CA GLY A 96 10.16 8.06 -4.97
C GLY A 96 8.90 8.80 -4.56
N ILE A 97 8.94 9.55 -3.45
CA ILE A 97 7.82 10.38 -3.00
C ILE A 97 7.45 11.42 -4.06
N LEU A 98 8.44 12.16 -4.59
CA LEU A 98 8.22 13.19 -5.60
C LEU A 98 7.65 12.60 -6.91
N THR A 99 8.16 11.46 -7.36
CA THR A 99 7.62 10.76 -8.53
C THR A 99 6.17 10.36 -8.31
N GLY A 100 5.84 9.82 -7.13
CA GLY A 100 4.46 9.53 -6.76
C GLY A 100 3.58 10.78 -6.81
N VAL A 101 4.03 11.89 -6.23
CA VAL A 101 3.31 13.19 -6.25
C VAL A 101 3.11 13.69 -7.68
N LEU A 102 4.10 13.59 -8.56
CA LEU A 102 3.96 13.99 -9.98
C LEU A 102 2.91 13.15 -10.71
N MET A 103 2.89 11.84 -10.52
CA MET A 103 1.86 10.96 -11.07
C MET A 103 0.48 11.28 -10.50
N GLY A 104 0.42 11.59 -9.18
CA GLY A 104 -0.80 12.02 -8.52
C GLY A 104 -1.29 13.38 -8.99
N LEU A 105 -0.40 14.31 -9.29
CA LEU A 105 -0.74 15.60 -9.88
C LEU A 105 -1.38 15.43 -11.26
N LEU A 106 -0.82 14.55 -12.09
CA LEU A 106 -1.42 14.19 -13.39
C LEU A 106 -2.83 13.63 -13.21
N HIS A 107 -3.01 12.68 -12.27
CA HIS A 107 -4.34 12.12 -11.96
C HIS A 107 -5.31 13.18 -11.47
N ALA A 108 -4.91 14.04 -10.53
CA ALA A 108 -5.74 15.13 -10.01
C ALA A 108 -6.12 16.11 -11.11
N TRP A 109 -5.19 16.47 -12.00
CA TRP A 109 -5.42 17.39 -13.11
C TRP A 109 -6.45 16.83 -14.09
N LEU A 110 -6.33 15.56 -14.49
CA LEU A 110 -7.28 14.90 -15.37
C LEU A 110 -8.67 14.74 -14.70
N SER A 111 -8.70 14.29 -13.45
CA SER A 111 -9.94 13.91 -12.76
C SER A 111 -10.70 15.11 -12.18
N ILE A 112 -9.99 16.13 -11.67
CA ILE A 112 -10.61 17.26 -10.97
C ILE A 112 -10.80 18.46 -11.90
N THR A 113 -9.80 18.80 -12.71
CA THR A 113 -9.87 19.98 -13.60
C THR A 113 -10.58 19.64 -14.90
N PHE A 114 -10.13 18.59 -15.60
CA PHE A 114 -10.76 18.17 -16.86
C PHE A 114 -12.00 17.28 -16.68
N LYS A 115 -12.26 16.86 -15.44
CA LYS A 115 -13.42 16.02 -15.11
C LYS A 115 -13.51 14.73 -15.95
N VAL A 116 -12.35 14.23 -16.39
CA VAL A 116 -12.26 12.91 -17.02
C VAL A 116 -12.70 11.85 -16.02
N ASP A 117 -13.34 10.81 -16.51
CA ASP A 117 -13.68 9.67 -15.65
C ASP A 117 -12.45 9.19 -14.88
N GLN A 118 -12.60 9.10 -13.55
CA GLN A 118 -11.50 8.87 -12.63
C GLN A 118 -10.91 7.46 -12.77
N ILE A 119 -11.75 6.47 -13.16
CA ILE A 119 -11.33 5.10 -13.41
C ILE A 119 -10.49 5.05 -14.68
N VAL A 120 -10.97 5.72 -15.74
CA VAL A 120 -10.26 5.81 -17.02
C VAL A 120 -8.92 6.52 -16.83
N SER A 121 -8.91 7.68 -16.16
CA SER A 121 -7.68 8.42 -15.85
C SER A 121 -6.67 7.53 -15.09
N GLY A 122 -7.13 6.82 -14.05
CA GLY A 122 -6.29 5.93 -13.27
C GLY A 122 -5.70 4.78 -14.09
N THR A 123 -6.52 4.18 -14.96
CA THR A 123 -6.08 3.08 -15.84
C THR A 123 -5.03 3.55 -16.85
N VAL A 124 -5.24 4.72 -17.46
CA VAL A 124 -4.25 5.31 -18.40
C VAL A 124 -2.93 5.58 -17.70
N ILE A 125 -2.95 6.10 -16.47
CA ILE A 125 -1.74 6.33 -15.67
C ILE A 125 -1.02 5.01 -15.34
N ASN A 126 -1.73 3.93 -15.05
CA ASN A 126 -1.12 2.62 -14.82
C ASN A 126 -0.41 2.10 -16.09
N ILE A 127 -1.05 2.23 -17.25
CA ILE A 127 -0.46 1.85 -18.55
C ILE A 127 0.76 2.73 -18.87
N LEU A 128 0.65 4.04 -18.65
CA LEU A 128 1.77 4.99 -18.83
C LEU A 128 2.95 4.61 -17.93
N ALA A 129 2.70 4.35 -16.63
CA ALA A 129 3.75 3.95 -15.70
C ALA A 129 4.43 2.64 -16.14
N ALA A 130 3.66 1.63 -16.54
CA ALA A 130 4.19 0.36 -17.01
C ALA A 130 5.05 0.52 -18.27
N GLY A 131 4.55 1.28 -19.26
CA GLY A 131 5.29 1.55 -20.50
C GLY A 131 6.56 2.37 -20.27
N LEU A 132 6.46 3.46 -19.50
CA LEU A 132 7.59 4.35 -19.21
C LEU A 132 8.69 3.64 -18.39
N THR A 133 8.32 2.94 -17.34
CA THR A 133 9.30 2.23 -16.51
C THR A 133 9.94 1.06 -17.24
N GLY A 134 9.18 0.30 -18.04
CA GLY A 134 9.73 -0.76 -18.89
C GLY A 134 10.70 -0.22 -19.95
N PHE A 135 10.39 0.93 -20.55
CA PHE A 135 11.30 1.61 -21.49
C PHE A 135 12.59 2.06 -20.79
N ILE A 136 12.48 2.72 -19.63
CA ILE A 136 13.65 3.19 -18.86
C ILE A 136 14.52 1.99 -18.43
N ASP A 137 13.92 0.91 -17.96
CA ASP A 137 14.63 -0.30 -17.55
C ASP A 137 15.46 -0.88 -18.69
N THR A 138 14.82 -1.11 -19.85
CA THR A 138 15.49 -1.75 -21.00
C THR A 138 16.47 -0.86 -21.74
N GLN A 139 16.17 0.43 -21.92
CA GLN A 139 16.94 1.34 -22.76
C GLN A 139 17.94 2.21 -21.97
N VAL A 140 17.71 2.45 -20.69
CA VAL A 140 18.57 3.31 -19.87
C VAL A 140 19.34 2.49 -18.84
N LEU A 141 18.66 1.79 -17.93
CA LEU A 141 19.32 1.10 -16.82
C LEU A 141 20.23 -0.05 -17.28
N SER A 142 19.72 -0.88 -18.20
CA SER A 142 20.49 -2.00 -18.75
C SER A 142 21.75 -1.53 -19.47
N LYS A 143 21.69 -0.42 -20.23
CA LYS A 143 22.84 0.15 -20.94
C LYS A 143 23.80 0.90 -20.03
N ALA A 144 23.28 1.56 -18.98
CA ALA A 144 24.10 2.28 -18.00
C ALA A 144 24.78 1.36 -16.98
N GLY A 145 24.44 0.07 -16.95
CA GLY A 145 24.98 -0.89 -16.00
C GLY A 145 24.49 -0.65 -14.55
N LEU A 146 23.43 0.11 -14.36
CA LEU A 146 22.84 0.38 -13.05
C LEU A 146 22.00 -0.83 -12.59
N ARG A 147 22.60 -1.68 -11.77
CA ARG A 147 21.98 -2.96 -11.35
C ARG A 147 21.56 -3.00 -9.88
N SER A 148 22.10 -2.11 -9.05
CA SER A 148 21.80 -2.10 -7.61
C SER A 148 21.84 -0.69 -7.06
N ALA A 149 20.82 -0.37 -6.23
CA ALA A 149 20.76 0.88 -5.46
C ALA A 149 21.22 0.70 -4.00
N GLY A 150 21.46 -0.53 -3.56
CA GLY A 150 21.63 -0.87 -2.16
C GLY A 150 20.29 -1.01 -1.43
N LEU A 151 20.33 -1.44 -0.16
CA LEU A 151 19.14 -1.58 0.69
C LEU A 151 19.29 -0.73 1.95
N LEU A 152 18.18 -0.19 2.42
CA LEU A 152 18.10 0.49 3.70
C LEU A 152 18.41 -0.50 4.84
N PRO A 153 19.20 -0.08 5.85
CA PRO A 153 19.52 -0.94 6.98
C PRO A 153 18.28 -1.16 7.87
N GLN A 154 18.24 -2.32 8.52
CA GLN A 154 17.25 -2.57 9.55
C GLN A 154 17.53 -1.69 10.78
N ILE A 155 16.47 -1.20 11.40
CA ILE A 155 16.52 -0.43 12.65
C ILE A 155 15.90 -1.31 13.75
N PRO A 156 16.70 -2.14 14.45
CA PRO A 156 16.19 -2.95 15.54
C PRO A 156 15.83 -2.07 16.74
N ILE A 157 14.69 -2.35 17.38
CA ILE A 157 14.36 -1.73 18.67
C ILE A 157 15.07 -2.56 19.76
N PRO A 158 16.03 -1.96 20.52
CA PRO A 158 16.73 -2.68 21.57
C PRO A 158 15.79 -3.39 22.53
N ILE A 159 16.19 -4.55 23.05
CA ILE A 159 15.44 -5.42 23.97
C ILE A 159 14.27 -6.13 23.27
N LEU A 160 13.40 -5.42 22.52
CA LEU A 160 12.25 -6.02 21.85
C LEU A 160 12.66 -6.88 20.65
N SER A 161 13.70 -6.49 19.95
CA SER A 161 14.24 -7.26 18.81
C SER A 161 14.85 -8.61 19.22
N ASP A 162 15.17 -8.80 20.49
CA ASP A 162 15.82 -10.01 20.99
C ASP A 162 14.82 -11.03 21.56
N LEU A 163 13.54 -10.67 21.59
CA LEU A 163 12.49 -11.58 22.02
C LEU A 163 12.35 -12.75 21.04
N PRO A 164 12.24 -14.00 21.55
CA PRO A 164 11.97 -15.15 20.70
C PRO A 164 10.60 -14.95 20.01
N VAL A 165 10.43 -15.48 18.80
CA VAL A 165 9.20 -15.45 17.99
C VAL A 165 8.78 -14.05 17.53
N VAL A 166 8.63 -13.06 18.44
CA VAL A 166 8.14 -11.71 18.09
C VAL A 166 9.24 -10.71 17.77
N GLY A 167 10.49 -11.02 18.09
CA GLY A 167 11.65 -10.14 17.83
C GLY A 167 11.75 -9.64 16.38
N PRO A 168 11.51 -10.45 15.35
CA PRO A 168 11.55 -10.01 13.96
C PRO A 168 10.55 -8.90 13.61
N ILE A 169 9.44 -8.74 14.35
CA ILE A 169 8.51 -7.61 14.21
C ILE A 169 9.22 -6.29 14.51
N PHE A 170 10.18 -6.31 15.43
CA PHE A 170 10.91 -5.12 15.90
C PHE A 170 12.25 -4.90 15.18
N ARG A 171 12.53 -5.68 14.11
CA ARG A 171 13.70 -5.53 13.22
C ARG A 171 13.25 -5.10 11.83
N GLN A 172 12.58 -3.95 11.74
CA GLN A 172 12.09 -3.43 10.47
C GLN A 172 13.02 -2.37 9.89
N GLN A 173 12.89 -2.13 8.60
CA GLN A 173 13.58 -1.07 7.87
C GLN A 173 12.81 0.27 7.99
N PRO A 174 13.42 1.43 7.63
CA PRO A 174 12.83 2.76 7.83
C PRO A 174 11.45 2.98 7.22
N ILE A 175 11.21 2.49 5.99
CA ILE A 175 9.90 2.68 5.31
C ILE A 175 8.83 1.84 5.98
N ALA A 176 9.18 0.61 6.41
CA ALA A 176 8.25 -0.24 7.15
C ALA A 176 7.86 0.39 8.50
N TRP A 177 8.80 0.96 9.25
CA TRP A 177 8.50 1.73 10.46
C TRP A 177 7.64 2.96 10.16
N THR A 178 7.96 3.69 9.10
CA THR A 178 7.18 4.85 8.66
C THR A 178 5.75 4.45 8.30
N ALA A 179 5.53 3.30 7.66
CA ALA A 179 4.18 2.81 7.36
C ALA A 179 3.34 2.59 8.63
N ILE A 180 3.92 1.97 9.68
CA ILE A 180 3.25 1.76 10.96
C ILE A 180 2.90 3.10 11.62
N ILE A 181 3.84 4.04 11.64
CA ILE A 181 3.62 5.39 12.19
C ILE A 181 2.54 6.12 11.38
N LEU A 182 2.56 6.02 10.05
CA LEU A 182 1.58 6.64 9.19
C LEU A 182 0.16 6.10 9.41
N VAL A 183 -0.03 4.85 9.79
CA VAL A 183 -1.36 4.33 10.16
C VAL A 183 -1.96 5.15 11.30
N VAL A 184 -1.16 5.41 12.35
CA VAL A 184 -1.61 6.20 13.52
C VAL A 184 -1.82 7.67 13.14
N VAL A 185 -0.86 8.26 12.42
CA VAL A 185 -0.92 9.66 11.99
C VAL A 185 -2.12 9.90 11.07
N VAL A 186 -2.32 9.05 10.07
CA VAL A 186 -3.45 9.17 9.13
C VAL A 186 -4.79 8.98 9.85
N HIS A 187 -4.86 8.05 10.79
CA HIS A 187 -6.07 7.89 11.62
C HIS A 187 -6.36 9.18 12.38
N TYR A 188 -5.36 9.73 13.06
CA TYR A 188 -5.51 10.96 13.82
C TYR A 188 -5.90 12.16 12.92
N VAL A 189 -5.19 12.35 11.81
CA VAL A 189 -5.46 13.42 10.85
C VAL A 189 -6.87 13.31 10.30
N MET A 190 -7.29 12.13 9.84
CA MET A 190 -8.59 11.94 9.20
C MET A 190 -9.78 12.03 10.16
N PHE A 191 -9.63 11.62 11.43
CA PHE A 191 -10.78 11.53 12.33
C PHE A 191 -10.77 12.54 13.48
N HIS A 192 -9.62 13.18 13.78
CA HIS A 192 -9.49 14.07 14.94
C HIS A 192 -9.02 15.49 14.60
N THR A 193 -8.84 15.82 13.30
CA THR A 193 -8.41 17.17 12.89
C THR A 193 -9.44 17.89 12.03
N ARG A 194 -9.29 19.22 11.93
CA ARG A 194 -10.10 20.07 11.03
C ARG A 194 -9.89 19.69 9.55
N TRP A 195 -8.68 19.25 9.19
CA TRP A 195 -8.38 18.77 7.83
C TRP A 195 -9.21 17.56 7.48
N GLY A 196 -9.18 16.53 8.32
CA GLY A 196 -9.93 15.29 8.10
C GLY A 196 -11.44 15.50 8.12
N LEU A 197 -11.94 16.44 8.96
CA LEU A 197 -13.36 16.81 8.96
C LEU A 197 -13.77 17.40 7.60
N ARG A 198 -12.99 18.37 7.08
CA ARG A 198 -13.22 19.00 5.77
C ARG A 198 -13.12 17.98 4.64
N THR A 199 -12.11 17.11 4.67
CA THR A 199 -11.93 16.03 3.69
C THR A 199 -13.16 15.13 3.61
N ARG A 200 -13.66 14.67 4.76
CA ARG A 200 -14.85 13.82 4.82
C ARG A 200 -16.12 14.57 4.39
N ALA A 201 -16.27 15.84 4.77
CA ALA A 201 -17.40 16.64 4.33
C ALA A 201 -17.44 16.78 2.80
N VAL A 202 -16.27 17.03 2.17
CA VAL A 202 -16.13 17.10 0.70
C VAL A 202 -16.43 15.76 0.04
N GLY A 203 -16.05 14.63 0.64
CA GLY A 203 -16.35 13.29 0.11
C GLY A 203 -17.79 12.85 0.28
N GLU A 204 -18.50 13.35 1.31
CA GLU A 204 -19.91 13.01 1.53
C GLU A 204 -20.85 13.93 0.74
N ASN A 205 -20.67 15.26 0.82
CA ASN A 205 -21.47 16.24 0.10
C ASN A 205 -20.64 17.47 -0.25
N PRO A 206 -20.03 17.53 -1.45
CA PRO A 206 -19.18 18.64 -1.86
C PRO A 206 -19.96 19.95 -1.98
N ARG A 207 -21.25 19.94 -2.41
CA ARG A 207 -22.07 21.15 -2.50
C ARG A 207 -22.31 21.77 -1.12
N ALA A 208 -22.72 20.96 -0.14
CA ALA A 208 -22.89 21.44 1.22
C ALA A 208 -21.56 21.91 1.85
N ALA A 209 -20.43 21.29 1.51
CA ALA A 209 -19.12 21.74 1.95
C ALA A 209 -18.76 23.12 1.38
N ASP A 210 -19.10 23.37 0.12
CA ASP A 210 -18.84 24.65 -0.56
C ASP A 210 -19.66 25.80 0.05
N THR A 211 -20.95 25.58 0.37
CA THR A 211 -21.83 26.61 0.98
C THR A 211 -21.32 27.11 2.34
N VAL A 212 -20.53 26.31 3.05
CA VAL A 212 -19.87 26.72 4.31
C VAL A 212 -18.43 27.19 4.11
N GLY A 213 -18.02 27.50 2.88
CA GLY A 213 -16.74 28.11 2.52
C GLY A 213 -15.56 27.15 2.44
N ILE A 214 -15.79 25.83 2.31
CA ILE A 214 -14.72 24.86 2.07
C ILE A 214 -14.42 24.79 0.58
N ARG A 215 -13.20 25.18 0.18
CA ARG A 215 -12.75 25.09 -1.22
C ARG A 215 -12.60 23.64 -1.68
N VAL A 216 -13.63 23.09 -2.33
CA VAL A 216 -13.74 21.67 -2.70
C VAL A 216 -12.59 21.22 -3.61
N HIS A 217 -12.31 21.95 -4.70
CA HIS A 217 -11.20 21.61 -5.62
C HIS A 217 -9.85 21.56 -4.89
N TYR A 218 -9.55 22.55 -4.06
CA TYR A 218 -8.32 22.58 -3.27
C TYR A 218 -8.21 21.35 -2.36
N MET A 219 -9.29 21.00 -1.66
CA MET A 219 -9.30 19.85 -0.77
C MET A 219 -9.09 18.54 -1.54
N ARG A 220 -9.73 18.37 -2.69
CA ARG A 220 -9.55 17.19 -3.54
C ARG A 220 -8.11 17.10 -4.05
N TYR A 221 -7.55 18.19 -4.61
CA TYR A 221 -6.16 18.21 -5.07
C TYR A 221 -5.17 17.84 -3.96
N MET A 222 -5.25 18.50 -2.82
CA MET A 222 -4.31 18.26 -1.72
C MET A 222 -4.39 16.85 -1.18
N ASN A 223 -5.59 16.27 -1.08
CA ASN A 223 -5.73 14.88 -0.62
C ASN A 223 -5.18 13.88 -1.64
N VAL A 224 -5.35 14.12 -2.94
CA VAL A 224 -4.74 13.28 -3.99
C VAL A 224 -3.22 13.37 -3.93
N LEU A 225 -2.64 14.58 -3.78
CA LEU A 225 -1.19 14.77 -3.70
C LEU A 225 -0.58 14.14 -2.45
N ILE A 226 -1.22 14.28 -1.28
CA ILE A 226 -0.80 13.63 -0.04
C ILE A 226 -0.85 12.11 -0.21
N GLY A 227 -1.97 11.59 -0.72
CA GLY A 227 -2.11 10.17 -1.02
C GLY A 227 -1.05 9.68 -1.98
N ALA A 228 -0.80 10.40 -3.07
CA ALA A 228 0.21 10.07 -4.05
C ALA A 228 1.64 10.07 -3.48
N GLY A 229 1.96 10.97 -2.56
CA GLY A 229 3.23 10.96 -1.83
C GLY A 229 3.39 9.71 -0.97
N ILE A 230 2.31 9.28 -0.29
CA ILE A 230 2.30 8.03 0.49
C ILE A 230 2.44 6.81 -0.45
N ALA A 231 1.76 6.80 -1.59
CA ALA A 231 1.93 5.76 -2.61
C ALA A 231 3.36 5.75 -3.16
N GLY A 232 3.97 6.94 -3.34
CA GLY A 232 5.37 7.10 -3.74
C GLY A 232 6.34 6.47 -2.75
N LEU A 233 6.11 6.65 -1.45
CA LEU A 233 6.88 5.96 -0.41
C LEU A 233 6.68 4.44 -0.47
N GLY A 234 5.44 3.99 -0.76
CA GLY A 234 5.14 2.58 -1.00
C GLY A 234 5.85 2.01 -2.23
N GLY A 235 6.05 2.82 -3.27
CA GLY A 235 6.86 2.47 -4.44
C GLY A 235 8.34 2.33 -4.11
N ALA A 236 8.91 3.32 -3.38
CA ALA A 236 10.29 3.30 -2.93
C ALA A 236 10.63 2.07 -2.08
N TYR A 237 9.68 1.54 -1.33
CA TYR A 237 9.83 0.31 -0.56
C TYR A 237 10.36 -0.85 -1.43
N PHE A 238 9.84 -1.04 -2.63
CA PHE A 238 10.18 -2.21 -3.46
C PHE A 238 11.66 -2.26 -3.82
N THR A 239 12.27 -1.12 -4.11
CA THR A 239 13.65 -1.04 -4.60
C THR A 239 14.67 -0.63 -3.54
N LEU A 240 14.22 -0.10 -2.39
CA LEU A 240 15.12 0.33 -1.31
C LEU A 240 15.02 -0.53 -0.04
N GLU A 241 13.97 -1.35 0.11
CA GLU A 241 13.80 -2.29 1.22
C GLU A 241 13.47 -3.71 0.75
N GLY A 242 12.76 -3.86 -0.37
CA GLY A 242 12.36 -5.15 -0.91
C GLY A 242 13.53 -5.89 -1.56
N VAL A 243 13.99 -5.38 -2.70
CA VAL A 243 15.12 -5.90 -3.48
C VAL A 243 15.98 -4.73 -3.96
N PRO A 244 17.33 -4.87 -4.03
CA PRO A 244 18.21 -3.76 -4.38
C PRO A 244 18.27 -3.45 -5.88
N SER A 245 17.28 -3.89 -6.64
CA SER A 245 17.19 -3.76 -8.10
C SER A 245 15.79 -3.33 -8.52
N PHE A 246 15.68 -2.75 -9.69
CA PHE A 246 14.39 -2.54 -10.33
C PHE A 246 14.12 -3.71 -11.30
N GLU A 247 12.90 -4.20 -11.28
CA GLU A 247 12.39 -5.19 -12.23
C GLU A 247 11.09 -4.65 -12.85
N THR A 248 10.89 -4.92 -14.13
CA THR A 248 9.67 -4.51 -14.83
C THR A 248 8.44 -5.06 -14.09
N LEU A 249 7.46 -4.19 -13.80
CA LEU A 249 6.23 -4.50 -13.04
C LEU A 249 6.48 -5.01 -11.61
N ILE A 250 7.53 -4.57 -10.94
CA ILE A 250 7.94 -5.00 -9.59
C ILE A 250 6.81 -4.89 -8.54
N THR A 251 5.86 -3.99 -8.74
CA THR A 251 4.68 -3.81 -7.86
C THR A 251 3.71 -4.98 -7.94
N ASN A 252 3.66 -5.67 -9.08
CA ASN A 252 2.90 -6.90 -9.32
C ASN A 252 1.45 -6.86 -8.77
N GLY A 253 0.73 -5.76 -9.05
CA GLY A 253 -0.67 -5.60 -8.65
C GLY A 253 -0.90 -5.23 -7.17
N ARG A 254 0.15 -4.99 -6.38
CA ARG A 254 0.01 -4.66 -4.95
C ARG A 254 -0.71 -3.34 -4.71
N GLY A 255 -0.69 -2.40 -5.65
CA GLY A 255 -1.51 -1.19 -5.60
C GLY A 255 -3.01 -1.48 -5.71
N PHE A 256 -3.42 -2.44 -6.54
CA PHE A 256 -4.81 -2.90 -6.61
C PHE A 256 -5.22 -3.65 -5.35
N ILE A 257 -4.35 -4.50 -4.80
CA ILE A 257 -4.57 -5.15 -3.50
C ILE A 257 -4.71 -4.11 -2.38
N ALA A 258 -3.95 -3.01 -2.45
CA ALA A 258 -4.05 -1.91 -1.50
C ALA A 258 -5.42 -1.20 -1.54
N LEU A 259 -5.98 -0.98 -2.74
CA LEU A 259 -7.36 -0.49 -2.87
C LEU A 259 -8.37 -1.45 -2.24
N ALA A 260 -8.24 -2.75 -2.51
CA ALA A 260 -9.08 -3.76 -1.86
C ALA A 260 -8.94 -3.70 -0.33
N ALA A 261 -7.71 -3.60 0.20
CA ALA A 261 -7.45 -3.49 1.63
C ALA A 261 -8.09 -2.23 2.25
N MET A 262 -8.08 -1.09 1.57
CA MET A 262 -8.77 0.13 1.99
C MET A 262 -10.29 -0.07 2.06
N ILE A 263 -10.90 -0.66 1.02
CA ILE A 263 -12.34 -0.93 0.95
C ILE A 263 -12.74 -1.90 2.09
N PHE A 264 -11.97 -2.99 2.29
CA PHE A 264 -12.22 -3.95 3.38
C PHE A 264 -12.07 -3.31 4.75
N GLY A 265 -11.10 -2.41 4.87
CA GLY A 265 -10.88 -1.60 6.06
C GLY A 265 -11.98 -0.57 6.33
N GLY A 266 -13.00 -0.44 5.46
CA GLY A 266 -14.12 0.48 5.60
C GLY A 266 -13.67 1.93 5.60
N TRP A 267 -12.74 2.28 4.74
CA TRP A 267 -12.14 3.63 4.63
C TRP A 267 -11.64 4.18 5.98
N THR A 268 -11.00 3.34 6.77
CA THR A 268 -10.34 3.72 8.04
C THR A 268 -8.89 3.24 8.05
N ALA A 269 -7.97 4.02 8.63
CA ALA A 269 -6.54 3.70 8.59
C ALA A 269 -6.21 2.37 9.29
N PHE A 270 -6.74 2.13 10.49
CA PHE A 270 -6.54 0.86 11.21
C PHE A 270 -7.22 -0.32 10.50
N GLY A 271 -8.38 -0.09 9.88
CA GLY A 271 -9.05 -1.12 9.10
C GLY A 271 -8.27 -1.50 7.85
N ALA A 272 -7.77 -0.52 7.11
CA ALA A 272 -6.93 -0.72 5.95
C ALA A 272 -5.62 -1.45 6.31
N TRP A 273 -5.00 -1.10 7.44
CA TRP A 273 -3.82 -1.79 7.96
C TRP A 273 -4.10 -3.23 8.34
N ALA A 274 -5.20 -3.51 9.06
CA ALA A 274 -5.60 -4.87 9.39
C ALA A 274 -5.82 -5.71 8.13
N ALA A 275 -6.50 -5.16 7.12
CA ALA A 275 -6.68 -5.83 5.83
C ALA A 275 -5.34 -6.03 5.09
N ALA A 276 -4.44 -5.05 5.12
CA ALA A 276 -3.10 -5.20 4.56
C ALA A 276 -2.29 -6.31 5.25
N LEU A 277 -2.40 -6.45 6.58
CA LEU A 277 -1.81 -7.58 7.32
C LEU A 277 -2.40 -8.92 6.89
N LEU A 278 -3.69 -8.98 6.61
CA LEU A 278 -4.35 -10.18 6.12
C LEU A 278 -3.79 -10.61 4.75
N PHE A 279 -3.70 -9.67 3.80
CA PHE A 279 -3.09 -9.94 2.49
C PHE A 279 -1.59 -10.24 2.61
N GLY A 280 -0.88 -9.56 3.50
CA GLY A 280 0.52 -9.84 3.82
C GLY A 280 0.71 -11.25 4.37
N ALA A 281 -0.16 -11.69 5.28
CA ALA A 281 -0.13 -13.05 5.83
C ALA A 281 -0.42 -14.12 4.77
N ALA A 282 -1.33 -13.84 3.83
CA ALA A 282 -1.59 -14.74 2.72
C ALA A 282 -0.37 -14.92 1.80
N ASN A 283 0.34 -13.82 1.47
CA ASN A 283 1.61 -13.88 0.73
C ASN A 283 2.72 -14.56 1.55
N ALA A 284 2.79 -14.27 2.86
CA ALA A 284 3.76 -14.89 3.75
C ALA A 284 3.56 -16.42 3.83
N LEU A 285 2.32 -16.88 3.87
CA LEU A 285 2.00 -18.31 3.81
C LEU A 285 2.58 -18.96 2.55
N GLN A 286 2.43 -18.31 1.39
CA GLN A 286 2.95 -18.82 0.12
C GLN A 286 4.48 -19.01 0.17
N ILE A 287 5.21 -18.00 0.63
CA ILE A 287 6.67 -18.02 0.67
C ILE A 287 7.18 -19.01 1.73
N ASN A 288 6.61 -18.96 2.93
CA ASN A 288 7.03 -19.85 4.01
C ASN A 288 6.68 -21.32 3.69
N ALA A 289 5.56 -21.59 3.00
CA ALA A 289 5.22 -22.93 2.55
C ALA A 289 6.30 -23.50 1.61
N GLN A 290 6.82 -22.69 0.69
CA GLN A 290 7.91 -23.09 -0.20
C GLN A 290 9.24 -23.23 0.57
N GLN A 291 9.56 -22.31 1.43
CA GLN A 291 10.82 -22.28 2.20
C GLN A 291 10.93 -23.48 3.14
N PHE A 292 9.85 -23.89 3.79
CA PHE A 292 9.83 -25.01 4.72
C PHE A 292 9.42 -26.34 4.07
N GLY A 293 9.38 -26.39 2.72
CA GLY A 293 9.12 -27.63 1.99
C GLY A 293 7.75 -28.25 2.30
N ILE A 294 6.74 -27.43 2.61
CA ILE A 294 5.37 -27.90 2.86
C ILE A 294 4.85 -28.50 1.54
N PRO A 295 4.34 -29.75 1.53
CA PRO A 295 3.99 -30.47 0.32
C PRO A 295 2.66 -29.99 -0.29
N ILE A 296 2.54 -28.70 -0.55
CA ILE A 296 1.42 -28.09 -1.25
C ILE A 296 1.96 -27.45 -2.53
N PRO A 297 1.43 -27.79 -3.71
CA PRO A 297 1.85 -27.16 -4.95
C PRO A 297 1.74 -25.61 -4.85
N SER A 298 2.81 -24.92 -5.25
CA SER A 298 2.93 -23.46 -5.11
C SER A 298 1.78 -22.69 -5.79
N GLN A 299 1.20 -23.27 -6.84
CA GLN A 299 0.06 -22.70 -7.56
C GLN A 299 -1.19 -22.56 -6.67
N PHE A 300 -1.49 -23.56 -5.84
CA PHE A 300 -2.63 -23.51 -4.91
C PHE A 300 -2.41 -22.48 -3.81
N VAL A 301 -1.19 -22.42 -3.26
CA VAL A 301 -0.87 -21.43 -2.23
C VAL A 301 -0.90 -20.02 -2.81
N GLY A 302 -0.43 -19.84 -4.06
CA GLY A 302 -0.48 -18.55 -4.78
C GLY A 302 -1.89 -18.06 -5.09
N MET A 303 -2.90 -18.95 -5.16
CA MET A 303 -4.30 -18.56 -5.33
C MET A 303 -4.92 -17.98 -4.05
N PHE A 304 -4.32 -18.21 -2.88
CA PHE A 304 -4.92 -17.91 -1.59
C PHE A 304 -5.25 -16.41 -1.39
N PRO A 305 -4.39 -15.44 -1.73
CA PRO A 305 -4.73 -14.02 -1.65
C PRO A 305 -5.95 -13.63 -2.51
N TYR A 306 -6.07 -14.24 -3.70
CA TYR A 306 -7.19 -13.97 -4.62
C TYR A 306 -8.51 -14.59 -4.14
N LEU A 307 -8.46 -15.85 -3.65
CA LEU A 307 -9.62 -16.50 -3.03
C LEU A 307 -10.11 -15.71 -1.82
N LEU A 308 -9.18 -15.26 -0.98
CA LEU A 308 -9.49 -14.40 0.15
C LEU A 308 -10.19 -13.11 -0.30
N THR A 309 -9.71 -12.47 -1.36
CA THR A 309 -10.32 -11.28 -1.96
C THR A 309 -11.77 -11.57 -2.38
N ILE A 310 -12.01 -12.69 -3.08
CA ILE A 310 -13.35 -13.10 -3.54
C ILE A 310 -14.28 -13.34 -2.35
N ILE A 311 -13.84 -14.08 -1.33
CA ILE A 311 -14.63 -14.37 -0.13
C ILE A 311 -15.03 -13.09 0.60
N VAL A 312 -14.11 -12.15 0.70
CA VAL A 312 -14.37 -10.87 1.33
C VAL A 312 -15.31 -10.00 0.52
N LEU A 313 -15.12 -9.93 -0.82
CA LEU A 313 -16.01 -9.20 -1.73
C LEU A 313 -17.42 -9.81 -1.79
N ALA A 314 -17.54 -11.12 -1.65
CA ALA A 314 -18.84 -11.80 -1.57
C ALA A 314 -19.70 -11.41 -0.35
N GLY A 315 -19.21 -10.49 0.48
CA GLY A 315 -19.99 -9.88 1.56
C GLY A 315 -19.97 -10.63 2.89
N VAL A 316 -19.11 -11.63 3.02
CA VAL A 316 -18.92 -12.37 4.30
C VAL A 316 -18.55 -11.43 5.44
N ILE A 317 -17.87 -10.31 5.14
CA ILE A 317 -17.41 -9.31 6.13
C ILE A 317 -18.40 -8.14 6.27
N GLY A 318 -19.58 -8.21 5.65
CA GLY A 318 -20.64 -7.20 5.71
C GLY A 318 -20.41 -6.00 4.77
N ARG A 319 -21.43 -5.13 4.61
CA ARG A 319 -21.40 -4.01 3.68
C ARG A 319 -20.44 -2.90 4.12
N ALA A 320 -19.53 -2.51 3.26
CA ALA A 320 -18.71 -1.31 3.40
C ALA A 320 -19.40 -0.17 2.62
N TYR A 321 -19.50 0.99 3.23
CA TYR A 321 -20.14 2.16 2.62
C TYR A 321 -19.05 3.14 2.18
N PRO A 322 -18.87 3.35 0.86
CA PRO A 322 -17.97 4.37 0.36
C PRO A 322 -18.51 5.77 0.71
N PRO A 323 -17.69 6.83 0.68
CA PRO A 323 -18.18 8.20 0.71
C PRO A 323 -19.17 8.46 -0.44
N ALA A 324 -20.25 9.21 -0.16
CA ALA A 324 -21.38 9.31 -1.06
C ALA A 324 -21.05 9.96 -2.43
N SER A 325 -20.05 10.88 -2.46
CA SER A 325 -19.63 11.58 -3.69
C SER A 325 -18.36 11.00 -4.31
N VAL A 326 -17.96 9.78 -3.94
CA VAL A 326 -16.77 9.13 -4.52
C VAL A 326 -16.99 8.88 -6.02
N GLY A 327 -16.02 9.27 -6.84
CA GLY A 327 -16.11 9.11 -8.30
C GLY A 327 -16.97 10.16 -9.03
N VAL A 328 -17.65 11.04 -8.29
CA VAL A 328 -18.53 12.07 -8.88
C VAL A 328 -17.73 13.36 -9.11
N PRO A 329 -17.64 13.87 -10.35
CA PRO A 329 -17.07 15.21 -10.62
C PRO A 329 -17.84 16.28 -9.86
N TYR A 330 -17.13 17.31 -9.39
CA TYR A 330 -17.75 18.46 -8.72
C TYR A 330 -17.77 19.66 -9.66
N GLU A 331 -18.92 20.31 -9.75
CA GLU A 331 -19.14 21.55 -10.48
C GLU A 331 -19.62 22.61 -9.51
N THR A 332 -18.95 23.77 -9.53
CA THR A 332 -19.48 25.00 -8.94
C THR A 332 -20.60 25.52 -9.82
N GLU A 333 -21.77 25.78 -9.26
CA GLU A 333 -22.87 26.49 -9.93
C GLU A 333 -22.51 27.93 -10.16
#